data_d35ef398bbb38ab8fa0226a0d2952e1d
#
_entry.id   d35ef398bbb38ab8fa0226a0d2952e1d
#
_cell.length_a   1.000
_cell.length_b   1.000
_cell.length_c   1.000
_cell.angle_alpha   90.00
_cell.angle_beta   90.00
_cell.angle_gamma   90.00
#
_symmetry.space_group_name_H-M   'P 1'
#
loop_
_entity.id
_entity.type
_entity.pdbx_description
1 polymer ?
#
loop_
_entity_poly.entity_id
_entity_poly.type
_entity_poly.pdbx_seq_one_letter_code
_entity_poly.pdbx_strand_id
1 'polypeptide(L)'
;MTLVVPDVPGLALPNLCAEVMTERAAATASGGFASAAAKAIEELANARSVLALGPGLGLDPETVACVRRCVESIERPIVVDADALNALQGELERLRRRRAPTVLTPHPGEAARLLESDATAINADRIGAARRLADLSGSVVVLKGAGTVVAEPGGRALVVPTGGPALAAGGTGDVLTGVVAALLAAGQMPFEAAGLAAWWHAAAADRLPQAELGFGLLASELADALPACARALRAEAISADESEQRAAEQDGDHGSARRFALQLRFPGP
;
A
#
# COMPACT_ATOMS: atom_id res chain seq x y z
N MET A 1 1.73 -1.11 16.61
CA MET A 1 0.74 -1.63 15.62
C MET A 1 -0.29 -2.47 16.36
N THR A 2 -1.55 -2.49 15.90
CA THR A 2 -2.59 -3.37 16.44
C THR A 2 -3.15 -4.23 15.31
N LEU A 3 -3.12 -5.54 15.46
CA LEU A 3 -3.74 -6.50 14.55
C LEU A 3 -5.13 -6.87 15.12
N VAL A 4 -6.17 -6.73 14.30
CA VAL A 4 -7.50 -7.21 14.66
C VAL A 4 -7.74 -8.55 13.97
N VAL A 5 -8.17 -9.55 14.74
CA VAL A 5 -8.44 -10.90 14.24
C VAL A 5 -9.86 -11.34 14.62
N PRO A 6 -10.48 -12.26 13.86
CA PRO A 6 -11.74 -12.86 14.27
C PRO A 6 -11.59 -13.62 15.60
N ASP A 7 -12.57 -13.50 16.48
CA ASP A 7 -12.60 -14.22 17.76
C ASP A 7 -13.05 -15.67 17.56
N VAL A 8 -12.13 -16.49 17.06
CA VAL A 8 -12.38 -17.92 16.84
C VAL A 8 -11.87 -18.72 18.04
N PRO A 9 -12.73 -19.54 18.70
CA PRO A 9 -12.30 -20.39 19.81
C PRO A 9 -11.14 -21.31 19.40
N GLY A 10 -10.09 -21.33 20.21
CA GLY A 10 -8.92 -22.17 19.96
C GLY A 10 -7.97 -21.68 18.87
N LEU A 11 -8.21 -20.53 18.24
CA LEU A 11 -7.27 -19.91 17.33
C LEU A 11 -6.00 -19.53 18.09
N ALA A 12 -4.96 -20.35 17.94
CA ALA A 12 -3.61 -19.97 18.35
C ALA A 12 -3.08 -18.97 17.31
N LEU A 13 -2.89 -17.74 17.74
CA LEU A 13 -2.17 -16.80 16.90
C LEU A 13 -0.71 -17.26 16.84
N PRO A 14 -0.15 -17.52 15.66
CA PRO A 14 1.27 -17.83 15.53
C PRO A 14 2.08 -16.70 16.18
N ASN A 15 3.31 -16.99 16.62
CA ASN A 15 4.19 -16.02 17.25
C ASN A 15 4.32 -14.77 16.36
N LEU A 16 3.40 -13.83 16.57
CA LEU A 16 3.49 -12.51 16.02
C LEU A 16 4.68 -11.80 16.66
N CYS A 17 5.27 -10.86 15.96
CA CYS A 17 6.31 -10.01 16.55
C CYS A 17 5.82 -9.48 17.91
N ALA A 18 6.69 -9.47 18.93
CA ALA A 18 6.34 -9.05 20.28
C ALA A 18 5.77 -7.61 20.34
N GLU A 19 6.07 -6.81 19.33
CA GLU A 19 5.65 -5.42 19.19
C GLU A 19 4.23 -5.25 18.62
N VAL A 20 3.56 -6.36 18.22
CA VAL A 20 2.21 -6.33 17.65
C VAL A 20 1.19 -6.65 18.73
N MET A 21 0.40 -5.65 19.11
CA MET A 21 -0.79 -5.85 19.94
C MET A 21 -1.87 -6.56 19.12
N THR A 22 -2.63 -7.43 19.78
CA THR A 22 -3.73 -8.16 19.13
C THR A 22 -5.04 -7.88 19.83
N GLU A 23 -6.06 -7.57 19.04
CA GLU A 23 -7.44 -7.40 19.47
C GLU A 23 -8.34 -8.42 18.76
N ARG A 24 -9.39 -8.85 19.41
CA ARG A 24 -10.36 -9.81 18.85
C ARG A 24 -11.68 -9.11 18.58
N ALA A 25 -12.30 -9.45 17.45
CA ALA A 25 -13.62 -8.94 17.08
C ALA A 25 -14.54 -10.10 16.67
N ALA A 26 -15.85 -9.89 16.71
CA ALA A 26 -16.86 -10.92 16.48
C ALA A 26 -16.59 -11.72 15.19
N ALA A 27 -16.62 -13.05 15.31
CA ALA A 27 -16.35 -13.99 14.22
C ALA A 27 -17.63 -14.61 13.67
N THR A 28 -17.59 -15.01 12.39
CA THR A 28 -18.58 -15.92 11.78
C THR A 28 -18.28 -17.36 12.15
N ALA A 29 -19.22 -18.25 11.89
CA ALA A 29 -19.01 -19.69 12.07
C ALA A 29 -17.90 -20.25 11.15
N SER A 30 -17.63 -19.60 10.02
CA SER A 30 -16.56 -19.95 9.07
C SER A 30 -15.18 -19.38 9.48
N GLY A 31 -15.11 -18.59 10.56
CA GLY A 31 -13.86 -18.01 11.06
C GLY A 31 -13.49 -16.65 10.45
N GLY A 32 -14.37 -16.06 9.63
CA GLY A 32 -14.23 -14.69 9.15
C GLY A 32 -14.76 -13.66 10.16
N PHE A 33 -14.74 -12.38 9.83
CA PHE A 33 -15.37 -11.35 10.66
C PHE A 33 -16.89 -11.35 10.48
N ALA A 34 -17.64 -11.42 11.58
CA ALA A 34 -19.08 -11.19 11.55
C ALA A 34 -19.37 -9.71 11.23
N SER A 35 -20.53 -9.43 10.66
CA SER A 35 -20.96 -8.04 10.35
C SER A 35 -21.00 -7.14 11.59
N ALA A 36 -21.26 -7.71 12.77
CA ALA A 36 -21.22 -7.03 14.06
C ALA A 36 -19.82 -6.55 14.48
N ALA A 37 -18.74 -7.14 13.93
CA ALA A 37 -17.37 -6.73 14.22
C ALA A 37 -17.07 -5.29 13.77
N ALA A 38 -17.78 -4.78 12.76
CA ALA A 38 -17.52 -3.48 12.17
C ALA A 38 -17.49 -2.33 13.19
N LYS A 39 -18.36 -2.36 14.21
CA LYS A 39 -18.39 -1.32 15.25
C LYS A 39 -17.12 -1.32 16.11
N ALA A 40 -16.66 -2.49 16.55
CA ALA A 40 -15.44 -2.61 17.34
C ALA A 40 -14.20 -2.21 16.51
N ILE A 41 -14.15 -2.61 15.23
CA ILE A 41 -13.08 -2.23 14.31
C ILE A 41 -13.09 -0.71 14.09
N GLU A 42 -14.24 -0.08 13.94
CA GLU A 42 -14.39 1.37 13.80
C GLU A 42 -13.86 2.11 15.03
N GLU A 43 -14.26 1.69 16.24
CA GLU A 43 -13.79 2.29 17.49
C GLU A 43 -12.27 2.20 17.63
N LEU A 44 -11.70 1.02 17.33
CA LEU A 44 -10.26 0.80 17.33
C LEU A 44 -9.54 1.65 16.27
N ALA A 45 -10.04 1.68 15.04
CA ALA A 45 -9.45 2.42 13.94
C ALA A 45 -9.46 3.93 14.18
N ASN A 46 -10.56 4.48 14.72
CA ASN A 46 -10.68 5.90 15.04
C ASN A 46 -9.74 6.35 16.17
N ALA A 47 -9.29 5.42 17.02
CA ALA A 47 -8.25 5.65 18.02
C ALA A 47 -6.81 5.47 17.47
N ARG A 48 -6.64 5.24 16.18
CA ARG A 48 -5.36 5.05 15.48
C ARG A 48 -5.21 6.07 14.35
N SER A 49 -4.02 6.10 13.73
CA SER A 49 -3.73 7.04 12.64
C SER A 49 -4.24 6.55 11.29
N VAL A 50 -4.17 5.24 11.03
CA VAL A 50 -4.48 4.61 9.74
C VAL A 50 -5.03 3.21 9.98
N LEU A 51 -5.91 2.74 9.10
CA LEU A 51 -6.33 1.35 8.99
C LEU A 51 -5.78 0.73 7.70
N ALA A 52 -5.17 -0.45 7.79
CA ALA A 52 -4.92 -1.34 6.65
C ALA A 52 -5.95 -2.47 6.68
N LEU A 53 -6.64 -2.72 5.56
CA LEU A 53 -7.77 -3.64 5.48
C LEU A 53 -7.66 -4.49 4.21
N GLY A 54 -7.73 -5.81 4.35
CA GLY A 54 -7.86 -6.66 3.18
C GLY A 54 -7.17 -8.02 3.23
N PRO A 55 -5.86 -8.09 3.48
CA PRO A 55 -5.15 -9.37 3.44
C PRO A 55 -5.78 -10.42 4.36
N GLY A 56 -6.12 -11.59 3.78
CA GLY A 56 -6.59 -12.74 4.54
C GLY A 56 -8.01 -12.64 5.14
N LEU A 57 -8.82 -11.68 4.71
CA LEU A 57 -10.19 -11.50 5.25
C LEU A 57 -11.17 -12.58 4.80
N GLY A 58 -10.96 -13.14 3.60
CA GLY A 58 -11.94 -14.00 2.96
C GLY A 58 -13.14 -13.22 2.41
N LEU A 59 -14.06 -13.96 1.79
CA LEU A 59 -15.25 -13.39 1.10
C LEU A 59 -16.55 -13.94 1.67
N ASP A 60 -16.57 -14.34 2.95
CA ASP A 60 -17.81 -14.66 3.65
C ASP A 60 -18.77 -13.46 3.58
N PRO A 61 -20.06 -13.65 3.30
CA PRO A 61 -21.01 -12.54 3.13
C PRO A 61 -21.05 -11.57 4.31
N GLU A 62 -20.91 -12.06 5.56
CA GLU A 62 -20.84 -11.18 6.73
C GLU A 62 -19.53 -10.40 6.78
N THR A 63 -18.41 -11.04 6.42
CA THR A 63 -17.11 -10.35 6.32
C THR A 63 -17.15 -9.26 5.24
N VAL A 64 -17.76 -9.53 4.09
CA VAL A 64 -17.99 -8.51 3.04
C VAL A 64 -18.83 -7.35 3.58
N ALA A 65 -19.91 -7.64 4.32
CA ALA A 65 -20.74 -6.60 4.93
C ALA A 65 -19.95 -5.79 5.99
N CYS A 66 -19.12 -6.44 6.79
CA CYS A 66 -18.23 -5.80 7.74
C CYS A 66 -17.24 -4.85 7.05
N VAL A 67 -16.56 -5.31 5.99
CA VAL A 67 -15.63 -4.49 5.19
C VAL A 67 -16.30 -3.24 4.62
N ARG A 68 -17.46 -3.42 3.98
CA ARG A 68 -18.23 -2.31 3.39
C ARG A 68 -18.61 -1.27 4.45
N ARG A 69 -19.03 -1.72 5.64
CA ARG A 69 -19.35 -0.83 6.74
C ARG A 69 -18.12 -0.10 7.27
N CYS A 70 -17.00 -0.79 7.46
CA CYS A 70 -15.74 -0.16 7.88
C CYS A 70 -15.30 0.94 6.91
N VAL A 71 -15.40 0.67 5.60
CA VAL A 71 -15.08 1.66 4.56
C VAL A 71 -15.97 2.89 4.67
N GLU A 72 -17.25 2.75 5.01
CA GLU A 72 -18.18 3.88 5.12
C GLU A 72 -18.00 4.69 6.40
N SER A 73 -17.77 4.02 7.54
CA SER A 73 -17.87 4.65 8.86
C SER A 73 -16.54 5.16 9.42
N ILE A 74 -15.39 4.58 8.99
CA ILE A 74 -14.09 4.94 9.55
C ILE A 74 -13.62 6.28 8.97
N GLU A 75 -13.36 7.25 9.83
CA GLU A 75 -12.95 8.62 9.47
C GLU A 75 -11.42 8.80 9.42
N ARG A 76 -10.67 7.73 9.42
CA ARG A 76 -9.20 7.73 9.29
C ARG A 76 -8.78 7.36 7.88
N PRO A 77 -7.55 7.71 7.46
CA PRO A 77 -6.97 7.17 6.25
C PRO A 77 -7.03 5.64 6.24
N ILE A 78 -7.37 5.04 5.10
CA ILE A 78 -7.38 3.59 4.93
C ILE A 78 -6.56 3.15 3.73
N VAL A 79 -5.91 1.98 3.87
CA VAL A 79 -5.32 1.23 2.77
C VAL A 79 -6.17 0.00 2.54
N VAL A 80 -6.65 -0.20 1.32
CA VAL A 80 -7.53 -1.31 0.94
C VAL A 80 -6.82 -2.20 -0.06
N ASP A 81 -6.65 -3.47 0.27
CA ASP A 81 -5.94 -4.47 -0.53
C ASP A 81 -6.71 -5.79 -0.60
N ALA A 82 -6.33 -6.67 -1.49
CA ALA A 82 -6.72 -8.08 -1.54
C ALA A 82 -8.26 -8.28 -1.41
N ASP A 83 -8.70 -9.09 -0.41
CA ASP A 83 -10.11 -9.44 -0.24
C ASP A 83 -11.01 -8.24 0.03
N ALA A 84 -10.50 -7.17 0.63
CA ALA A 84 -11.28 -5.95 0.81
C ALA A 84 -11.54 -5.23 -0.53
N LEU A 85 -10.63 -5.28 -1.51
CA LEU A 85 -10.89 -4.80 -2.87
C LEU A 85 -11.97 -5.64 -3.54
N ASN A 86 -11.91 -6.98 -3.39
CA ASN A 86 -12.94 -7.88 -3.91
C ASN A 86 -14.32 -7.61 -3.29
N ALA A 87 -14.37 -7.31 -1.99
CA ALA A 87 -15.61 -6.96 -1.28
C ALA A 87 -16.25 -5.65 -1.78
N LEU A 88 -15.48 -4.79 -2.43
CA LEU A 88 -15.91 -3.49 -2.97
C LEU A 88 -16.23 -3.53 -4.48
N GLN A 89 -16.22 -4.70 -5.11
CA GLN A 89 -16.67 -4.83 -6.48
C GLN A 89 -18.12 -4.31 -6.64
N GLY A 90 -18.33 -3.41 -7.63
CA GLY A 90 -19.60 -2.73 -7.83
C GLY A 90 -19.94 -1.63 -6.82
N GLU A 91 -19.03 -1.31 -5.89
CA GLU A 91 -19.29 -0.41 -4.76
C GLU A 91 -18.29 0.77 -4.67
N LEU A 92 -17.63 1.12 -5.79
CA LEU A 92 -16.62 2.20 -5.82
C LEU A 92 -17.17 3.54 -5.32
N GLU A 93 -18.47 3.79 -5.48
CA GLU A 93 -19.13 4.99 -4.99
C GLU A 93 -19.06 5.14 -3.45
N ARG A 94 -18.96 4.03 -2.70
CA ARG A 94 -18.73 4.06 -1.24
C ARG A 94 -17.38 4.68 -0.92
N LEU A 95 -16.35 4.35 -1.69
CA LEU A 95 -15.02 4.94 -1.56
C LEU A 95 -15.03 6.43 -1.90
N ARG A 96 -15.71 6.80 -2.99
CA ARG A 96 -15.81 8.19 -3.45
C ARG A 96 -16.47 9.12 -2.44
N ARG A 97 -17.39 8.61 -1.61
CA ARG A 97 -18.06 9.39 -0.56
C ARG A 97 -17.20 9.62 0.67
N ARG A 98 -16.09 8.93 0.81
CA ARG A 98 -15.21 9.11 1.96
C ARG A 98 -14.58 10.50 1.96
N ARG A 99 -14.50 11.09 3.15
CA ARG A 99 -13.77 12.35 3.37
C ARG A 99 -12.30 12.10 3.71
N ALA A 100 -12.02 11.01 4.42
CA ALA A 100 -10.66 10.62 4.76
C ALA A 100 -9.96 9.94 3.58
N PRO A 101 -8.63 10.12 3.43
CA PRO A 101 -7.87 9.55 2.34
C PRO A 101 -7.99 8.04 2.24
N THR A 102 -8.01 7.54 1.01
CA THR A 102 -8.02 6.11 0.71
C THR A 102 -6.92 5.79 -0.31
N VAL A 103 -6.18 4.71 -0.05
CA VAL A 103 -5.23 4.15 -1.01
C VAL A 103 -5.66 2.72 -1.35
N LEU A 104 -5.82 2.41 -2.62
CA LEU A 104 -6.13 1.08 -3.14
C LEU A 104 -4.86 0.48 -3.72
N THR A 105 -4.60 -0.81 -3.46
CA THR A 105 -3.38 -1.49 -3.93
C THR A 105 -3.69 -2.71 -4.82
N PRO A 106 -4.51 -2.57 -5.90
CA PRO A 106 -4.92 -3.70 -6.70
C PRO A 106 -3.77 -4.26 -7.55
N HIS A 107 -3.73 -5.59 -7.70
CA HIS A 107 -3.07 -6.23 -8.84
C HIS A 107 -3.99 -6.17 -10.09
N PRO A 108 -3.51 -6.47 -11.32
CA PRO A 108 -4.34 -6.33 -12.52
C PRO A 108 -5.66 -7.07 -12.48
N GLY A 109 -5.73 -8.26 -11.86
CA GLY A 109 -6.97 -9.03 -11.74
C GLY A 109 -7.99 -8.39 -10.78
N GLU A 110 -7.54 -7.75 -9.69
CA GLU A 110 -8.40 -6.99 -8.77
C GLU A 110 -8.89 -5.70 -9.43
N ALA A 111 -8.00 -4.98 -10.13
CA ALA A 111 -8.38 -3.80 -10.89
C ALA A 111 -9.41 -4.12 -11.99
N ALA A 112 -9.25 -5.26 -12.67
CA ALA A 112 -10.20 -5.74 -13.66
C ALA A 112 -11.61 -5.95 -13.08
N ARG A 113 -11.71 -6.60 -11.90
CA ARG A 113 -13.00 -6.78 -11.22
C ARG A 113 -13.64 -5.46 -10.82
N LEU A 114 -12.84 -4.52 -10.27
CA LEU A 114 -13.33 -3.20 -9.86
C LEU A 114 -13.78 -2.33 -11.03
N LEU A 115 -13.15 -2.49 -12.21
CA LEU A 115 -13.47 -1.74 -13.42
C LEU A 115 -14.44 -2.47 -14.38
N GLU A 116 -14.95 -3.64 -13.98
CA GLU A 116 -15.79 -4.50 -14.80
C GLU A 116 -15.15 -4.78 -16.18
N SER A 117 -13.87 -5.17 -16.15
CA SER A 117 -13.01 -5.39 -17.30
C SER A 117 -12.27 -6.73 -17.16
N ASP A 118 -11.24 -6.96 -17.97
CA ASP A 118 -10.37 -8.12 -17.86
C ASP A 118 -8.91 -7.70 -17.65
N ALA A 119 -8.08 -8.62 -17.13
CA ALA A 119 -6.69 -8.33 -16.80
C ALA A 119 -5.83 -8.02 -18.03
N THR A 120 -6.21 -8.49 -19.22
CA THR A 120 -5.52 -8.21 -20.48
C THR A 120 -5.70 -6.75 -20.86
N ALA A 121 -6.93 -6.24 -20.78
CA ALA A 121 -7.25 -4.83 -21.02
C ALA A 121 -6.55 -3.91 -19.99
N ILE A 122 -6.52 -4.29 -18.71
CA ILE A 122 -5.79 -3.56 -17.70
C ILE A 122 -4.29 -3.47 -18.03
N ASN A 123 -3.68 -4.58 -18.44
CA ASN A 123 -2.27 -4.62 -18.77
C ASN A 123 -1.92 -3.91 -20.09
N ALA A 124 -2.85 -3.82 -21.03
CA ALA A 124 -2.67 -3.09 -22.29
C ALA A 124 -2.57 -1.58 -22.09
N ASP A 125 -3.29 -1.03 -21.10
CA ASP A 125 -3.22 0.39 -20.73
C ASP A 125 -3.25 0.56 -19.20
N ARG A 126 -2.13 0.26 -18.56
CA ARG A 126 -2.00 0.31 -17.10
C ARG A 126 -2.17 1.71 -16.53
N ILE A 127 -1.67 2.73 -17.24
CA ILE A 127 -1.78 4.13 -16.80
C ILE A 127 -3.23 4.60 -16.89
N GLY A 128 -3.90 4.34 -18.01
CA GLY A 128 -5.32 4.67 -18.18
C GLY A 128 -6.20 3.92 -17.19
N ALA A 129 -5.94 2.63 -16.94
CA ALA A 129 -6.68 1.83 -15.96
C ALA A 129 -6.51 2.36 -14.53
N ALA A 130 -5.27 2.69 -14.11
CA ALA A 130 -5.00 3.24 -12.79
C ALA A 130 -5.69 4.60 -12.58
N ARG A 131 -5.62 5.51 -13.58
CA ARG A 131 -6.30 6.81 -13.55
C ARG A 131 -7.82 6.65 -13.50
N ARG A 132 -8.38 5.79 -14.35
CA ARG A 132 -9.83 5.53 -14.35
C ARG A 132 -10.32 5.02 -13.00
N LEU A 133 -9.57 4.08 -12.39
CA LEU A 133 -9.92 3.56 -11.07
C LEU A 133 -9.81 4.65 -9.99
N ALA A 134 -8.78 5.49 -10.05
CA ALA A 134 -8.60 6.61 -9.13
C ALA A 134 -9.76 7.61 -9.23
N ASP A 135 -10.16 8.00 -10.44
CA ASP A 135 -11.25 8.94 -10.66
C ASP A 135 -12.61 8.37 -10.21
N LEU A 136 -12.89 7.09 -10.50
CA LEU A 136 -14.14 6.45 -10.11
C LEU A 136 -14.26 6.25 -8.61
N SER A 137 -13.15 5.90 -7.94
CA SER A 137 -13.14 5.63 -6.50
C SER A 137 -12.88 6.87 -5.64
N GLY A 138 -12.39 7.96 -6.23
CA GLY A 138 -11.93 9.13 -5.48
C GLY A 138 -10.68 8.84 -4.62
N SER A 139 -9.91 7.80 -4.95
CA SER A 139 -8.82 7.26 -4.14
C SER A 139 -7.49 7.30 -4.87
N VAL A 140 -6.39 7.27 -4.14
CA VAL A 140 -5.08 6.97 -4.74
C VAL A 140 -5.03 5.47 -5.05
N VAL A 141 -4.50 5.13 -6.21
CA VAL A 141 -4.40 3.74 -6.69
C VAL A 141 -2.94 3.37 -6.91
N VAL A 142 -2.52 2.24 -6.36
CA VAL A 142 -1.25 1.58 -6.65
C VAL A 142 -1.55 0.32 -7.46
N LEU A 143 -1.54 0.41 -8.79
CA LEU A 143 -1.73 -0.74 -9.66
C LEU A 143 -0.46 -1.57 -9.72
N LYS A 144 -0.42 -2.63 -8.91
CA LYS A 144 0.73 -3.54 -8.75
C LYS A 144 1.08 -4.27 -10.07
N GLY A 145 2.37 -4.59 -10.27
CA GLY A 145 2.88 -5.38 -11.40
C GLY A 145 4.13 -4.77 -12.02
N ALA A 146 4.59 -5.32 -13.15
CA ALA A 146 5.74 -4.79 -13.88
C ALA A 146 5.49 -3.33 -14.25
N GLY A 147 6.35 -2.41 -13.78
CA GLY A 147 6.09 -0.97 -13.85
C GLY A 147 4.84 -0.61 -13.04
N THR A 148 4.88 -0.78 -11.72
CA THR A 148 3.79 -0.37 -10.82
C THR A 148 3.39 1.07 -11.10
N VAL A 149 2.09 1.32 -11.30
CA VAL A 149 1.54 2.65 -11.59
C VAL A 149 0.84 3.17 -10.33
N VAL A 150 1.22 4.37 -9.91
CA VAL A 150 0.51 5.12 -8.86
C VAL A 150 -0.25 6.25 -9.52
N ALA A 151 -1.54 6.35 -9.25
CA ALA A 151 -2.41 7.40 -9.79
C ALA A 151 -3.29 7.99 -8.69
N GLU A 152 -3.65 9.27 -8.84
CA GLU A 152 -4.63 9.94 -7.99
C GLU A 152 -5.76 10.55 -8.82
N PRO A 153 -6.90 10.88 -8.21
CA PRO A 153 -7.97 11.60 -8.88
C PRO A 153 -7.47 12.92 -9.50
N GLY A 154 -7.93 13.24 -10.70
CA GLY A 154 -7.46 14.43 -11.43
C GLY A 154 -6.27 14.18 -12.35
N GLY A 155 -5.82 12.92 -12.50
CA GLY A 155 -4.98 12.46 -13.59
C GLY A 155 -3.47 12.45 -13.34
N ARG A 156 -2.95 12.92 -12.19
CA ARG A 156 -1.52 12.76 -11.85
C ARG A 156 -1.20 11.27 -11.72
N ALA A 157 -0.15 10.83 -12.37
CA ALA A 157 0.32 9.46 -12.26
C ALA A 157 1.85 9.40 -12.32
N LEU A 158 2.43 8.38 -11.67
CA LEU A 158 3.83 8.02 -11.77
C LEU A 158 3.98 6.52 -12.05
N VAL A 159 5.07 6.15 -12.68
CA VAL A 159 5.45 4.74 -12.90
C VAL A 159 6.70 4.47 -12.09
N VAL A 160 6.68 3.39 -11.31
CA VAL A 160 7.84 2.91 -10.54
C VAL A 160 8.64 1.96 -11.42
N PRO A 161 9.86 2.34 -11.85
CA PRO A 161 10.63 1.56 -12.82
C PRO A 161 11.45 0.42 -12.20
N THR A 162 11.45 0.32 -10.86
CA THR A 162 12.21 -0.65 -10.07
C THR A 162 11.36 -1.85 -9.69
N GLY A 163 11.99 -2.93 -9.26
CA GLY A 163 11.36 -4.17 -8.88
C GLY A 163 11.31 -5.20 -10.00
N GLY A 164 11.72 -6.42 -9.68
CA GLY A 164 11.79 -7.53 -10.60
C GLY A 164 10.76 -8.64 -10.35
N PRO A 165 10.84 -9.75 -11.12
CA PRO A 165 9.93 -10.89 -11.03
C PRO A 165 9.90 -11.56 -9.63
N ALA A 166 10.95 -11.42 -8.82
CA ALA A 166 11.00 -11.95 -7.45
C ALA A 166 9.86 -11.42 -6.57
N LEU A 167 9.36 -10.21 -6.84
CA LEU A 167 8.20 -9.63 -6.16
C LEU A 167 6.86 -10.32 -6.48
N ALA A 168 6.81 -11.23 -7.46
CA ALA A 168 5.61 -12.03 -7.73
C ALA A 168 5.41 -13.19 -6.72
N ALA A 169 6.04 -13.12 -5.56
CA ALA A 169 5.88 -14.06 -4.46
C ALA A 169 4.68 -13.71 -3.58
N GLY A 170 4.04 -14.73 -2.99
CA GLY A 170 2.92 -14.53 -2.07
C GLY A 170 3.30 -13.70 -0.84
N GLY A 171 2.43 -12.78 -0.43
CA GLY A 171 2.63 -11.94 0.76
C GLY A 171 3.45 -10.65 0.52
N THR A 172 4.14 -10.50 -0.60
CA THR A 172 4.88 -9.25 -0.91
C THR A 172 3.95 -8.06 -1.07
N GLY A 173 2.71 -8.28 -1.56
CA GLY A 173 1.63 -7.28 -1.60
C GLY A 173 1.21 -6.82 -0.21
N ASP A 174 1.14 -7.76 0.75
CA ASP A 174 0.77 -7.44 2.14
C ASP A 174 1.85 -6.57 2.80
N VAL A 175 3.13 -6.84 2.49
CA VAL A 175 4.25 -5.98 2.91
C VAL A 175 4.09 -4.57 2.33
N LEU A 176 3.77 -4.44 1.03
CA LEU A 176 3.53 -3.13 0.42
C LEU A 176 2.39 -2.38 1.10
N THR A 177 1.28 -3.06 1.38
CA THR A 177 0.13 -2.50 2.11
C THR A 177 0.55 -1.96 3.48
N GLY A 178 1.39 -2.71 4.20
CA GLY A 178 1.98 -2.28 5.47
C GLY A 178 2.87 -1.03 5.34
N VAL A 179 3.70 -0.96 4.29
CA VAL A 179 4.58 0.20 4.04
C VAL A 179 3.76 1.45 3.71
N VAL A 180 2.72 1.32 2.85
CA VAL A 180 1.81 2.45 2.55
C VAL A 180 1.13 2.95 3.83
N ALA A 181 0.61 2.03 4.65
CA ALA A 181 -0.05 2.39 5.91
C ALA A 181 0.92 3.08 6.88
N ALA A 182 2.17 2.61 6.98
CA ALA A 182 3.18 3.22 7.84
C ALA A 182 3.52 4.66 7.42
N LEU A 183 3.67 4.91 6.11
CA LEU A 183 3.96 6.24 5.59
C LEU A 183 2.77 7.20 5.76
N LEU A 184 1.54 6.73 5.58
CA LEU A 184 0.33 7.51 5.89
C LEU A 184 0.25 7.83 7.40
N ALA A 185 0.56 6.87 8.26
CA ALA A 185 0.58 7.06 9.71
C ALA A 185 1.67 8.06 10.15
N ALA A 186 2.76 8.17 9.39
CA ALA A 186 3.81 9.16 9.57
C ALA A 186 3.44 10.54 9.00
N GLY A 187 2.23 10.73 8.48
CA GLY A 187 1.73 12.02 8.00
C GLY A 187 2.07 12.36 6.55
N GLN A 188 2.56 11.40 5.75
CA GLN A 188 2.76 11.63 4.32
C GLN A 188 1.42 11.79 3.59
N MET A 189 1.40 12.65 2.57
CA MET A 189 0.22 12.79 1.71
C MET A 189 -0.01 11.49 0.93
N PRO A 190 -1.27 11.13 0.61
CA PRO A 190 -1.60 9.79 0.09
C PRO A 190 -0.86 9.39 -1.19
N PHE A 191 -0.72 10.31 -2.16
CA PHE A 191 -0.04 10.04 -3.42
C PHE A 191 1.47 9.86 -3.20
N GLU A 192 2.08 10.69 -2.39
CA GLU A 192 3.49 10.64 -2.01
C GLU A 192 3.79 9.38 -1.20
N ALA A 193 2.92 9.03 -0.23
CA ALA A 193 3.03 7.80 0.55
C ALA A 193 2.97 6.56 -0.36
N ALA A 194 2.03 6.52 -1.29
CA ALA A 194 1.85 5.42 -2.23
C ALA A 194 3.06 5.29 -3.19
N GLY A 195 3.54 6.41 -3.75
CA GLY A 195 4.70 6.44 -4.63
C GLY A 195 5.99 6.01 -3.94
N LEU A 196 6.25 6.58 -2.76
CA LEU A 196 7.41 6.23 -1.95
C LEU A 196 7.36 4.77 -1.50
N ALA A 197 6.19 4.29 -1.05
CA ALA A 197 6.02 2.90 -0.64
C ALA A 197 6.32 1.93 -1.79
N ALA A 198 5.73 2.16 -2.97
CA ALA A 198 5.92 1.31 -4.13
C ALA A 198 7.40 1.28 -4.57
N TRP A 199 8.05 2.43 -4.59
CA TRP A 199 9.47 2.53 -4.96
C TRP A 199 10.39 1.88 -3.91
N TRP A 200 10.19 2.18 -2.62
CA TRP A 200 11.01 1.63 -1.54
C TRP A 200 10.88 0.11 -1.43
N HIS A 201 9.66 -0.41 -1.50
CA HIS A 201 9.37 -1.84 -1.55
C HIS A 201 10.08 -2.54 -2.71
N ALA A 202 10.01 -1.96 -3.92
CA ALA A 202 10.69 -2.48 -5.09
C ALA A 202 12.22 -2.41 -4.96
N ALA A 203 12.77 -1.27 -4.53
CA ALA A 203 14.19 -1.06 -4.32
C ALA A 203 14.77 -1.96 -3.22
N ALA A 204 13.99 -2.32 -2.21
CA ALA A 204 14.41 -3.28 -1.19
C ALA A 204 14.51 -4.70 -1.77
N ALA A 205 13.56 -5.12 -2.61
CA ALA A 205 13.63 -6.41 -3.29
C ALA A 205 14.81 -6.50 -4.26
N ASP A 206 15.09 -5.43 -5.02
CA ASP A 206 16.20 -5.37 -5.99
C ASP A 206 17.59 -5.49 -5.32
N ARG A 207 17.69 -5.23 -4.02
CA ARG A 207 18.92 -5.37 -3.22
C ARG A 207 19.10 -6.76 -2.61
N LEU A 208 18.12 -7.64 -2.75
CA LEU A 208 18.21 -9.02 -2.24
C LEU A 208 18.78 -9.96 -3.29
N PRO A 209 19.51 -11.02 -2.89
CA PRO A 209 20.10 -11.98 -3.84
C PRO A 209 19.08 -12.62 -4.79
N GLN A 210 17.84 -12.78 -4.34
CA GLN A 210 16.73 -13.33 -5.13
C GLN A 210 16.35 -12.46 -6.34
N ALA A 211 16.74 -11.18 -6.37
CA ALA A 211 16.48 -10.29 -7.51
C ALA A 211 17.17 -10.83 -8.79
N GLU A 212 18.39 -11.35 -8.69
CA GLU A 212 19.14 -11.91 -9.82
C GLU A 212 18.50 -13.21 -10.35
N LEU A 213 17.90 -14.00 -9.45
CA LEU A 213 17.23 -15.25 -9.81
C LEU A 213 15.81 -15.03 -10.35
N GLY A 214 15.17 -13.95 -9.95
CA GLY A 214 13.77 -13.63 -10.29
C GLY A 214 12.73 -14.47 -9.55
N PHE A 215 13.10 -15.27 -8.56
CA PHE A 215 12.22 -16.12 -7.75
C PHE A 215 12.84 -16.45 -6.38
N GLY A 216 12.03 -17.06 -5.49
CA GLY A 216 12.50 -17.55 -4.19
C GLY A 216 12.50 -16.53 -3.07
N LEU A 217 11.98 -15.32 -3.31
CA LEU A 217 11.83 -14.29 -2.30
C LEU A 217 10.70 -14.64 -1.32
N LEU A 218 10.98 -14.55 -0.02
CA LEU A 218 9.98 -14.62 1.02
C LEU A 218 9.55 -13.21 1.42
N ALA A 219 8.25 -13.03 1.70
CA ALA A 219 7.71 -11.74 2.13
C ALA A 219 8.36 -11.23 3.43
N SER A 220 8.74 -12.13 4.35
CA SER A 220 9.46 -11.79 5.57
C SER A 220 10.87 -11.26 5.30
N GLU A 221 11.60 -11.85 4.35
CA GLU A 221 12.93 -11.35 3.95
C GLU A 221 12.85 -9.94 3.36
N LEU A 222 11.81 -9.69 2.55
CA LEU A 222 11.55 -8.35 2.01
C LEU A 222 11.23 -7.35 3.14
N ALA A 223 10.39 -7.72 4.09
CA ALA A 223 10.05 -6.87 5.23
C ALA A 223 11.30 -6.53 6.07
N ASP A 224 12.16 -7.52 6.33
CA ASP A 224 13.41 -7.35 7.08
C ASP A 224 14.44 -6.49 6.32
N ALA A 225 14.41 -6.49 5.00
CA ALA A 225 15.31 -5.68 4.17
C ALA A 225 14.94 -4.19 4.13
N LEU A 226 13.67 -3.83 4.36
CA LEU A 226 13.19 -2.45 4.24
C LEU A 226 13.99 -1.44 5.07
N PRO A 227 14.27 -1.65 6.37
CA PRO A 227 15.02 -0.66 7.16
C PRO A 227 16.45 -0.44 6.68
N ALA A 228 17.13 -1.49 6.23
CA ALA A 228 18.48 -1.39 5.69
C ALA A 228 18.48 -0.65 4.34
N CYS A 229 17.52 -0.95 3.48
CA CYS A 229 17.31 -0.26 2.22
C CYS A 229 17.06 1.25 2.43
N ALA A 230 16.21 1.64 3.37
CA ALA A 230 15.94 3.04 3.68
C ALA A 230 17.22 3.80 4.11
N ARG A 231 18.05 3.18 4.93
CA ARG A 231 19.34 3.77 5.34
C ARG A 231 20.29 3.95 4.15
N ALA A 232 20.39 2.96 3.27
CA ALA A 232 21.24 3.04 2.09
C ALA A 232 20.78 4.14 1.13
N LEU A 233 19.49 4.18 0.81
CA LEU A 233 18.89 5.19 -0.06
C LEU A 233 19.06 6.61 0.48
N ARG A 234 18.95 6.79 1.79
CA ARG A 234 19.20 8.09 2.42
C ARG A 234 20.67 8.50 2.30
N ALA A 235 21.61 7.59 2.47
CA ALA A 235 23.04 7.86 2.31
C ALA A 235 23.39 8.22 0.85
N GLU A 236 22.83 7.49 -0.12
CA GLU A 236 22.98 7.76 -1.54
C GLU A 236 22.45 9.16 -1.91
N ALA A 237 21.27 9.56 -1.38
CA ALA A 237 20.70 10.87 -1.63
C ALA A 237 21.57 12.00 -1.05
N ILE A 238 22.12 11.84 0.16
CA ILE A 238 23.01 12.85 0.77
C ILE A 238 24.29 13.01 -0.05
N SER A 239 24.91 11.90 -0.47
CA SER A 239 26.14 11.97 -1.28
C SER A 239 25.93 12.54 -2.68
N ALA A 240 24.75 12.35 -3.28
CA ALA A 240 24.37 12.97 -4.53
C ALA A 240 24.23 14.51 -4.39
N ASP A 241 23.52 14.97 -3.35
CA ASP A 241 23.37 16.40 -3.05
C ASP A 241 24.73 17.09 -2.82
N GLU A 242 25.63 16.46 -2.07
CA GLU A 242 27.00 16.99 -1.84
C GLU A 242 27.81 17.06 -3.13
N SER A 243 27.64 16.09 -4.03
CA SER A 243 28.33 16.03 -5.31
C SER A 243 27.82 17.13 -6.27
N GLU A 244 26.50 17.35 -6.32
CA GLU A 244 25.87 18.41 -7.12
C GLU A 244 26.28 19.80 -6.59
N GLN A 245 26.33 20.01 -5.28
CA GLN A 245 26.78 21.26 -4.67
C GLN A 245 28.23 21.57 -5.02
N ARG A 246 29.14 20.59 -4.93
CA ARG A 246 30.55 20.74 -5.32
C ARG A 246 30.73 21.04 -6.79
N ALA A 247 29.93 20.41 -7.66
CA ALA A 247 29.95 20.67 -9.08
C ALA A 247 29.49 22.11 -9.43
N ALA A 248 28.42 22.57 -8.75
CA ALA A 248 27.90 23.93 -8.91
C ALA A 248 28.88 25.00 -8.41
N GLU A 249 29.63 24.75 -7.35
CA GLU A 249 30.68 25.62 -6.80
C GLU A 249 31.89 25.72 -7.77
N GLN A 250 32.20 24.65 -8.50
CA GLN A 250 33.33 24.62 -9.45
C GLN A 250 33.02 25.30 -10.77
N ASP A 251 31.75 25.25 -11.24
CA ASP A 251 31.34 25.85 -12.52
C ASP A 251 31.06 27.35 -12.47
N GLY A 252 31.00 27.99 -11.31
CA GLY A 252 30.84 29.43 -11.13
C GLY A 252 29.58 30.02 -11.77
N ASP A 253 28.61 29.22 -12.15
CA ASP A 253 27.39 29.63 -12.83
C ASP A 253 26.23 29.81 -11.86
N HIS A 254 25.83 31.07 -11.64
CA HIS A 254 24.66 31.43 -10.85
C HIS A 254 23.32 31.24 -11.59
N GLY A 255 23.27 30.35 -12.55
CA GLY A 255 22.07 29.99 -13.31
C GLY A 255 21.17 29.00 -12.56
N SER A 256 20.05 29.49 -12.04
CA SER A 256 19.02 28.71 -11.33
C SER A 256 18.35 27.66 -12.21
N ALA A 257 18.96 26.48 -12.33
CA ALA A 257 18.27 25.30 -12.82
C ALA A 257 17.62 24.59 -11.62
N ARG A 258 16.37 24.95 -11.31
CA ARG A 258 15.52 24.14 -10.40
C ARG A 258 15.22 22.81 -11.08
N ARG A 259 16.10 21.85 -10.93
CA ARG A 259 15.77 20.45 -11.20
C ARG A 259 14.92 19.93 -10.06
N PHE A 260 13.82 19.28 -10.41
CA PHE A 260 12.98 18.51 -9.49
C PHE A 260 13.80 17.32 -8.97
N ALA A 261 14.63 17.53 -7.95
CA ALA A 261 15.09 16.43 -7.12
C ALA A 261 13.87 15.93 -6.35
N LEU A 262 13.55 14.67 -6.50
CA LEU A 262 12.55 13.98 -5.68
C LEU A 262 13.07 14.03 -4.24
N GLN A 263 12.65 15.02 -3.45
CA GLN A 263 13.03 15.13 -2.05
C GLN A 263 12.30 14.01 -1.29
N LEU A 264 12.94 12.85 -1.22
CA LEU A 264 12.56 11.76 -0.34
C LEU A 264 12.75 12.21 1.11
N ARG A 265 11.76 12.93 1.64
CA ARG A 265 11.71 13.23 3.08
C ARG A 265 11.12 12.01 3.77
N PHE A 266 11.99 11.11 4.23
CA PHE A 266 11.57 10.20 5.31
C PHE A 266 11.19 11.05 6.51
N PRO A 267 10.07 10.73 7.20
CA PRO A 267 9.74 11.44 8.44
C PRO A 267 10.95 11.36 9.39
N GLY A 268 11.34 12.51 9.93
CA GLY A 268 12.38 12.56 10.94
C GLY A 268 11.93 11.85 12.22
N PRO A 269 12.87 11.54 13.13
CA PRO A 269 12.54 10.92 14.40
C PRO A 269 11.58 11.75 15.23
#